data_f5d2923ba41da8c5164014a29c1bc883
#
_entry.id   f5d2923ba41da8c5164014a29c1bc883
#
_cell.length_a   1.000
_cell.length_b   1.000
_cell.length_c   1.000
_cell.angle_alpha   90.00
_cell.angle_beta   90.00
_cell.angle_gamma   90.00
#
_symmetry.space_group_name_H-M   'P 1'
#
loop_
_entity.id
_entity.type
_entity.pdbx_description
1 polymer ?
#
loop_
_entity_poly.entity_id
_entity_poly.type
_entity_poly.pdbx_seq_one_letter_code
_entity_poly.pdbx_strand_id
1 'polypeptide(L)'
;MYAVFDETLVTGNEMIDNQHKELIGKIAALEEACETNRDKATAVKLLNYLADYTDFHFQAEEKLQEEMSYPGFAEHKTQHEEFRRAVEELHAMLEEEEGPTDTFVRALNETVTDWLFRHIKGLDRKSVV
;
A
#
# COMPACT_ATOMS: atom_id res chain seq x y z
N MET A 1 1.98 16.44 -0.65
CA MET A 1 3.19 15.76 -0.15
C MET A 1 3.18 14.31 -0.58
N TYR A 2 4.27 13.87 -1.18
CA TYR A 2 4.35 12.51 -1.71
C TYR A 2 4.94 11.56 -0.68
N ALA A 3 4.53 10.30 -0.74
CA ALA A 3 5.07 9.26 0.12
C ALA A 3 6.55 9.03 -0.19
N VAL A 4 7.38 8.90 0.85
CA VAL A 4 8.83 8.69 0.70
C VAL A 4 9.28 7.60 1.68
N PHE A 5 10.10 6.67 1.21
CA PHE A 5 10.72 5.67 2.07
C PHE A 5 11.88 6.32 2.84
N ASP A 6 11.91 6.12 4.16
CA ASP A 6 12.98 6.65 5.00
C ASP A 6 13.48 5.59 5.98
N GLU A 7 14.50 5.93 6.78
CA GLU A 7 15.13 5.00 7.71
C GLU A 7 14.19 4.46 8.79
N THR A 8 13.12 5.19 9.12
CA THR A 8 12.16 4.73 10.13
C THR A 8 11.36 3.53 9.65
N LEU A 9 11.38 3.26 8.35
CA LEU A 9 10.64 2.16 7.72
C LEU A 9 11.49 0.93 7.48
N VAL A 10 12.80 0.99 7.74
CA VAL A 10 13.71 -0.14 7.53
C VAL A 10 13.38 -1.27 8.51
N THR A 11 13.19 -2.48 7.99
CA THR A 11 12.87 -3.67 8.79
C THR A 11 14.10 -4.50 9.13
N GLY A 12 15.16 -4.39 8.32
CA GLY A 12 16.34 -5.25 8.43
C GLY A 12 16.30 -6.44 7.48
N ASN A 13 15.17 -6.68 6.81
CA ASN A 13 15.05 -7.69 5.76
C ASN A 13 15.14 -7.00 4.41
N GLU A 14 16.22 -7.27 3.66
CA GLU A 14 16.47 -6.57 2.40
C GLU A 14 15.36 -6.76 1.38
N MET A 15 14.84 -7.98 1.24
CA MET A 15 13.75 -8.27 0.30
C MET A 15 12.50 -7.46 0.65
N ILE A 16 12.10 -7.48 1.90
CA ILE A 16 10.91 -6.75 2.37
C ILE A 16 11.12 -5.24 2.24
N ASP A 17 12.30 -4.74 2.60
CA ASP A 17 12.61 -3.32 2.47
C ASP A 17 12.55 -2.86 1.02
N ASN A 18 13.06 -3.65 0.09
CA ASN A 18 12.98 -3.32 -1.34
C ASN A 18 11.54 -3.33 -1.84
N GLN A 19 10.72 -4.26 -1.36
CA GLN A 19 9.30 -4.30 -1.72
C GLN A 19 8.55 -3.09 -1.14
N HIS A 20 8.88 -2.66 0.07
CA HIS A 20 8.30 -1.46 0.66
C HIS A 20 8.67 -0.20 -0.15
N LYS A 21 9.91 -0.11 -0.61
CA LYS A 21 10.34 1.00 -1.48
C LYS A 21 9.53 1.05 -2.77
N GLU A 22 9.28 -0.10 -3.39
CA GLU A 22 8.47 -0.18 -4.59
C GLU A 22 7.02 0.25 -4.33
N LEU A 23 6.42 -0.23 -3.24
CA LEU A 23 5.06 0.14 -2.86
C LEU A 23 4.93 1.64 -2.65
N ILE A 24 5.85 2.22 -1.90
CA ILE A 24 5.84 3.65 -1.59
C ILE A 24 6.04 4.47 -2.86
N GLY A 25 6.91 4.01 -3.77
CA GLY A 25 7.09 4.65 -5.07
C GLY A 25 5.81 4.64 -5.90
N LYS A 26 5.06 3.54 -5.89
CA LYS A 26 3.78 3.45 -6.61
C LYS A 26 2.71 4.36 -6.01
N ILE A 27 2.67 4.46 -4.69
CA ILE A 27 1.77 5.39 -4.01
C ILE A 27 2.11 6.83 -4.37
N ALA A 28 3.40 7.17 -4.35
CA ALA A 28 3.85 8.51 -4.72
C ALA A 28 3.47 8.85 -6.17
N ALA A 29 3.62 7.91 -7.09
CA ALA A 29 3.24 8.10 -8.49
C ALA A 29 1.73 8.37 -8.62
N LEU A 30 0.90 7.63 -7.87
CA LEU A 30 -0.54 7.84 -7.88
C LEU A 30 -0.90 9.20 -7.28
N GLU A 31 -0.28 9.59 -6.17
CA GLU A 31 -0.50 10.89 -5.55
C GLU A 31 -0.16 12.03 -6.52
N GLU A 32 0.97 11.91 -7.21
CA GLU A 32 1.39 12.91 -8.20
C GLU A 32 0.40 13.01 -9.36
N ALA A 33 -0.06 11.87 -9.88
CA ALA A 33 -1.03 11.85 -10.97
C ALA A 33 -2.33 12.51 -10.56
N CYS A 34 -2.77 12.32 -9.30
CA CYS A 34 -3.97 12.95 -8.80
C CYS A 34 -3.83 14.47 -8.65
N GLU A 35 -2.64 14.96 -8.33
CA GLU A 35 -2.41 16.38 -8.16
C GLU A 35 -2.22 17.12 -9.49
N THR A 36 -1.48 16.52 -10.43
CA THR A 36 -1.06 17.22 -11.65
C THR A 36 -1.96 16.98 -12.84
N ASN A 37 -2.46 15.78 -13.00
CA ASN A 37 -3.14 15.37 -14.23
C ASN A 37 -4.62 15.10 -14.06
N ARG A 38 -5.04 14.56 -12.96
CA ARG A 38 -6.43 14.18 -12.64
C ARG A 38 -7.12 13.39 -13.75
N ASP A 39 -6.34 12.67 -14.55
CA ASP A 39 -6.84 11.83 -15.62
C ASP A 39 -7.30 10.49 -15.06
N LYS A 40 -8.56 10.14 -15.33
CA LYS A 40 -9.14 8.89 -14.81
C LYS A 40 -8.37 7.66 -15.28
N ALA A 41 -8.03 7.58 -16.56
CA ALA A 41 -7.35 6.42 -17.12
C ALA A 41 -5.98 6.21 -16.45
N THR A 42 -5.23 7.29 -16.24
CA THR A 42 -3.94 7.21 -15.57
C THR A 42 -4.10 6.80 -14.11
N ALA A 43 -5.07 7.37 -13.39
CA ALA A 43 -5.30 7.04 -11.99
C ALA A 43 -5.72 5.57 -11.84
N VAL A 44 -6.61 5.06 -12.70
CA VAL A 44 -7.03 3.66 -12.69
C VAL A 44 -5.84 2.74 -12.93
N LYS A 45 -5.02 3.05 -13.92
CA LYS A 45 -3.84 2.25 -14.25
C LYS A 45 -2.86 2.19 -13.07
N LEU A 46 -2.58 3.33 -12.44
CA LEU A 46 -1.64 3.37 -11.31
C LEU A 46 -2.23 2.69 -10.08
N LEU A 47 -3.53 2.82 -9.84
CA LEU A 47 -4.18 2.12 -8.74
C LEU A 47 -4.14 0.60 -8.96
N ASN A 48 -4.34 0.13 -10.18
CA ASN A 48 -4.23 -1.29 -10.51
C ASN A 48 -2.81 -1.80 -10.29
N TYR A 49 -1.79 -1.05 -10.67
CA TYR A 49 -0.40 -1.43 -10.40
C TYR A 49 -0.13 -1.51 -8.90
N LEU A 50 -0.65 -0.56 -8.13
CA LEU A 50 -0.53 -0.57 -6.68
C LEU A 50 -1.19 -1.81 -6.09
N ALA A 51 -2.41 -2.12 -6.52
CA ALA A 51 -3.15 -3.28 -6.03
C ALA A 51 -2.42 -4.59 -6.33
N ASP A 52 -1.93 -4.76 -7.56
CA ASP A 52 -1.24 -5.97 -7.97
C ASP A 52 0.08 -6.14 -7.21
N TYR A 53 0.85 -5.08 -7.08
CA TYR A 53 2.12 -5.16 -6.38
C TYR A 53 1.93 -5.37 -4.87
N THR A 54 0.91 -4.73 -4.31
CA THR A 54 0.56 -4.92 -2.90
C THR A 54 0.20 -6.37 -2.61
N ASP A 55 -0.58 -6.98 -3.50
CA ASP A 55 -0.96 -8.38 -3.34
C ASP A 55 0.27 -9.29 -3.41
N PHE A 56 1.17 -9.04 -4.35
CA PHE A 56 2.44 -9.76 -4.47
C PHE A 56 3.27 -9.62 -3.18
N HIS A 57 3.39 -8.41 -2.67
CA HIS A 57 4.15 -8.13 -1.45
C HIS A 57 3.55 -8.83 -0.23
N PHE A 58 2.22 -8.76 -0.07
CA PHE A 58 1.55 -9.39 1.05
C PHE A 58 1.71 -10.90 1.01
N GLN A 59 1.63 -11.52 -0.16
CA GLN A 59 1.84 -12.96 -0.30
C GLN A 59 3.27 -13.34 0.07
N ALA A 60 4.26 -12.57 -0.37
CA ALA A 60 5.66 -12.83 -0.03
C ALA A 60 5.90 -12.75 1.49
N GLU A 61 5.33 -11.74 2.12
CA GLU A 61 5.45 -11.52 3.56
C GLU A 61 4.74 -12.60 4.35
N GLU A 62 3.52 -12.97 3.94
CA GLU A 62 2.76 -14.04 4.58
C GLU A 62 3.47 -15.39 4.47
N LYS A 63 4.08 -15.67 3.32
CA LYS A 63 4.85 -16.90 3.14
C LYS A 63 6.06 -16.94 4.08
N LEU A 64 6.77 -15.82 4.20
CA LEU A 64 7.89 -15.73 5.12
C LEU A 64 7.45 -15.96 6.56
N GLN A 65 6.33 -15.37 6.97
CA GLN A 65 5.80 -15.54 8.31
C GLN A 65 5.36 -16.98 8.59
N GLU A 66 4.76 -17.65 7.61
CA GLU A 66 4.40 -19.06 7.76
C GLU A 66 5.63 -19.93 7.94
N GLU A 67 6.68 -19.71 7.14
CA GLU A 67 7.93 -20.44 7.24
C GLU A 67 8.61 -20.25 8.59
N MET A 68 8.45 -19.08 9.20
CA MET A 68 9.02 -18.74 10.49
C MET A 68 8.10 -19.09 11.66
N SER A 69 6.90 -19.58 11.39
CA SER A 69 5.88 -19.84 12.41
C SER A 69 5.60 -18.62 13.29
N TYR A 70 5.50 -17.45 12.66
CA TYR A 70 5.31 -16.19 13.35
C TYR A 70 3.97 -16.15 14.11
N PRO A 71 3.98 -15.91 15.44
CA PRO A 71 2.74 -15.94 16.24
C PRO A 71 1.69 -14.91 15.83
N GLY A 72 2.12 -13.77 15.28
CA GLY A 72 1.22 -12.69 14.84
C GLY A 72 0.71 -12.84 13.43
N PHE A 73 0.90 -13.98 12.77
CA PHE A 73 0.54 -14.20 11.37
C PHE A 73 -0.94 -13.91 11.09
N ALA A 74 -1.85 -14.44 11.92
CA ALA A 74 -3.29 -14.26 11.69
C ALA A 74 -3.71 -12.81 11.76
N GLU A 75 -3.20 -12.05 12.73
CA GLU A 75 -3.47 -10.62 12.85
C GLU A 75 -2.91 -9.83 11.67
N HIS A 76 -1.68 -10.15 11.27
CA HIS A 76 -1.03 -9.49 10.15
C HIS A 76 -1.81 -9.72 8.85
N LYS A 77 -2.26 -10.96 8.63
CA LYS A 77 -3.07 -11.31 7.47
C LYS A 77 -4.40 -10.55 7.46
N THR A 78 -5.03 -10.39 8.62
CA THR A 78 -6.27 -9.64 8.75
C THR A 78 -6.07 -8.18 8.33
N GLN A 79 -4.95 -7.58 8.72
CA GLN A 79 -4.65 -6.21 8.32
C GLN A 79 -4.38 -6.09 6.82
N HIS A 80 -3.75 -7.09 6.22
CA HIS A 80 -3.58 -7.13 4.77
C HIS A 80 -4.93 -7.15 4.05
N GLU A 81 -5.91 -7.89 4.58
CA GLU A 81 -7.26 -7.93 4.01
C GLU A 81 -7.96 -6.57 4.12
N GLU A 82 -7.77 -5.86 5.22
CA GLU A 82 -8.29 -4.50 5.39
C GLU A 82 -7.76 -3.55 4.32
N PHE A 83 -6.47 -3.63 4.02
CA PHE A 83 -5.84 -2.82 2.98
C PHE A 83 -6.41 -3.16 1.60
N ARG A 84 -6.58 -4.45 1.30
CA ARG A 84 -7.17 -4.88 0.04
C ARG A 84 -8.57 -4.31 -0.17
N ARG A 85 -9.39 -4.30 0.88
CA ARG A 85 -10.73 -3.69 0.83
C ARG A 85 -10.67 -2.20 0.59
N ALA A 86 -9.75 -1.51 1.25
CA ALA A 86 -9.60 -0.07 1.05
C ALA A 86 -9.25 0.25 -0.40
N VAL A 87 -8.37 -0.52 -1.02
CA VAL A 87 -8.00 -0.35 -2.43
C VAL A 87 -9.20 -0.62 -3.34
N GLU A 88 -10.00 -1.65 -3.06
CA GLU A 88 -11.22 -1.96 -3.81
C GLU A 88 -12.22 -0.81 -3.74
N GLU A 89 -12.40 -0.21 -2.58
CA GLU A 89 -13.29 0.95 -2.41
C GLU A 89 -12.80 2.15 -3.20
N LEU A 90 -11.49 2.41 -3.22
CA LEU A 90 -10.91 3.47 -4.02
C LEU A 90 -11.13 3.23 -5.51
N HIS A 91 -11.02 2.00 -5.94
CA HIS A 91 -11.26 1.62 -7.34
C HIS A 91 -12.71 1.90 -7.72
N ALA A 92 -13.65 1.53 -6.86
CA ALA A 92 -15.07 1.80 -7.07
C ALA A 92 -15.35 3.30 -7.15
N MET A 93 -14.71 4.10 -6.30
CA MET A 93 -14.85 5.56 -6.36
C MET A 93 -14.40 6.12 -7.70
N LEU A 94 -13.27 5.63 -8.24
CA LEU A 94 -12.80 6.08 -9.55
C LEU A 94 -13.74 5.67 -10.67
N GLU A 95 -14.37 4.50 -10.59
CA GLU A 95 -15.30 4.03 -11.62
C GLU A 95 -16.56 4.90 -11.67
N GLU A 96 -17.02 5.39 -10.53
CA GLU A 96 -18.22 6.23 -10.45
C GLU A 96 -17.97 7.69 -10.86
N GLU A 97 -16.71 8.14 -10.80
CA GLU A 97 -16.34 9.52 -11.07
C GLU A 97 -15.67 9.67 -12.44
N GLU A 98 -15.58 10.89 -12.92
CA GLU A 98 -14.90 11.19 -14.19
C GLU A 98 -13.37 11.20 -14.04
N GLY A 99 -12.89 11.23 -12.80
CA GLY A 99 -11.46 11.21 -12.49
C GLY A 99 -11.25 11.33 -11.00
N PRO A 100 -10.02 11.43 -10.54
CA PRO A 100 -9.74 11.56 -9.11
C PRO A 100 -10.27 12.89 -8.58
N THR A 101 -11.21 12.82 -7.64
CA THR A 101 -11.78 13.97 -6.97
C THR A 101 -10.99 14.28 -5.71
N ASP A 102 -11.25 15.44 -5.07
CA ASP A 102 -10.65 15.77 -3.79
C ASP A 102 -11.03 14.73 -2.71
N THR A 103 -12.27 14.23 -2.78
CA THR A 103 -12.72 13.17 -1.89
C THR A 103 -11.90 11.88 -2.09
N PHE A 104 -11.62 11.52 -3.34
CA PHE A 104 -10.79 10.37 -3.65
C PHE A 104 -9.36 10.55 -3.11
N VAL A 105 -8.76 11.72 -3.34
CA VAL A 105 -7.39 12.02 -2.87
C VAL A 105 -7.31 11.92 -1.35
N ARG A 106 -8.31 12.45 -0.66
CA ARG A 106 -8.38 12.37 0.81
C ARG A 106 -8.48 10.92 1.26
N ALA A 107 -9.36 10.14 0.64
CA ALA A 107 -9.52 8.72 0.96
C ALA A 107 -8.23 7.94 0.70
N LEU A 108 -7.54 8.23 -0.41
CA LEU A 108 -6.25 7.60 -0.73
C LEU A 108 -5.24 7.86 0.38
N ASN A 109 -5.10 9.11 0.81
CA ASN A 109 -4.14 9.46 1.85
C ASN A 109 -4.48 8.81 3.20
N GLU A 110 -5.74 8.81 3.59
CA GLU A 110 -6.17 8.29 4.90
C GLU A 110 -6.17 6.76 4.95
N THR A 111 -6.64 6.10 3.90
CA THR A 111 -6.83 4.65 3.94
C THR A 111 -5.68 3.85 3.37
N VAL A 112 -4.89 4.41 2.48
CA VAL A 112 -3.77 3.70 1.85
C VAL A 112 -2.45 4.21 2.38
N THR A 113 -2.14 5.48 2.20
CA THR A 113 -0.83 6.03 2.57
C THR A 113 -0.59 5.93 4.08
N ASP A 114 -1.49 6.46 4.89
CA ASP A 114 -1.32 6.44 6.35
C ASP A 114 -1.36 5.03 6.90
N TRP A 115 -2.27 4.19 6.36
CA TRP A 115 -2.37 2.79 6.79
C TRP A 115 -1.05 2.05 6.53
N LEU A 116 -0.49 2.21 5.33
CA LEU A 116 0.72 1.50 4.95
C LEU A 116 1.91 1.89 5.84
N PHE A 117 2.09 3.19 6.09
CA PHE A 117 3.19 3.64 6.96
C PHE A 117 3.05 3.09 8.38
N ARG A 118 1.84 3.12 8.95
CA ARG A 118 1.60 2.56 10.30
C ARG A 118 1.83 1.06 10.32
N HIS A 119 1.41 0.36 9.28
CA HIS A 119 1.56 -1.08 9.17
C HIS A 119 3.03 -1.49 9.08
N ILE A 120 3.81 -0.79 8.26
CA ILE A 120 5.25 -1.06 8.13
C ILE A 120 5.96 -0.83 9.46
N LYS A 121 5.73 0.32 10.09
CA LYS A 121 6.38 0.66 11.36
C LYS A 121 5.98 -0.26 12.50
N GLY A 122 4.74 -0.70 12.52
CA GLY A 122 4.22 -1.56 13.58
C GLY A 122 4.44 -3.04 13.30
N LEU A 123 3.66 -3.61 12.40
CA LEU A 123 3.61 -5.06 12.20
C LEU A 123 4.72 -5.61 11.33
N ASP A 124 5.04 -4.97 10.21
CA ASP A 124 6.06 -5.50 9.30
C ASP A 124 7.44 -5.56 9.97
N ARG A 125 7.80 -4.52 10.72
CA ARG A 125 9.07 -4.51 11.45
C ARG A 125 9.13 -5.60 12.51
N LYS A 126 8.02 -5.86 13.19
CA LYS A 126 7.95 -6.92 14.21
C LYS A 126 8.07 -8.31 13.61
N SER A 127 7.49 -8.52 12.43
CA SER A 127 7.44 -9.85 11.83
C SER A 127 8.77 -10.31 11.24
N VAL A 128 9.65 -9.39 10.87
CA VAL A 128 10.91 -9.73 10.18
C VAL A 128 12.16 -9.42 11.01
N VAL A 129 11.98 -8.93 12.20
CA VAL A 129 13.06 -8.70 13.18
C VAL A 129 12.96 -9.69 14.33
#